data_13f64803aa8073dd9850bbe3610a25df
#
_entry.id   13f64803aa8073dd9850bbe3610a25df
#
_cell.length_a   1.000
_cell.length_b   1.000
_cell.length_c   1.000
_cell.angle_alpha   90.00
_cell.angle_beta   90.00
_cell.angle_gamma   90.00
#
_symmetry.space_group_name_H-M   'P 1'
#
loop_
_entity.id
_entity.type
_entity.pdbx_description
1 polymer ?
#
loop_
_entity_poly.entity_id
_entity_poly.type
_entity_poly.pdbx_seq_one_letter_code
_entity_poly.pdbx_strand_id
1 'polypeptide(L)'
;MGRDIIETLAYSSFFWSLGTTSFRTKEFNCSIEKQLACLDDFWNIPENSNQGWEKKYMAPGQAGIYEIKNRYYDFMRDRGLTTGDDSIKYKAAREKTSGLVDLGLINENHRLTAVGRHILTISQSEDYSSDNQLLISKDSYVYLKQLLKLYSHYNKKQKILY
;
A
#
# COMPACT_ATOMS: atom_id res chain seq x y z
N MET A 1 -35.75 6.24 3.63
CA MET A 1 -35.02 5.04 3.18
C MET A 1 -33.53 5.30 2.84
N GLY A 2 -33.10 6.49 2.43
CA GLY A 2 -31.69 6.74 2.05
C GLY A 2 -30.71 6.93 3.21
N ARG A 3 -31.15 7.36 4.40
CA ARG A 3 -30.24 7.60 5.55
C ARG A 3 -29.74 6.30 6.18
N ASP A 4 -30.58 5.29 6.29
CA ASP A 4 -30.20 4.02 6.92
C ASP A 4 -29.15 3.25 6.11
N ILE A 5 -29.21 3.37 4.78
CA ILE A 5 -28.21 2.74 3.89
C ILE A 5 -26.84 3.43 4.03
N ILE A 6 -26.83 4.74 4.20
CA ILE A 6 -25.56 5.51 4.37
C ILE A 6 -24.97 5.24 5.76
N GLU A 7 -25.78 5.16 6.80
CA GLU A 7 -25.29 4.81 8.15
C GLU A 7 -24.79 3.37 8.23
N THR A 8 -25.49 2.43 7.61
CA THR A 8 -25.04 1.03 7.54
C THR A 8 -23.75 0.90 6.74
N LEU A 9 -23.59 1.63 5.64
CA LEU A 9 -22.34 1.67 4.87
C LEU A 9 -21.21 2.36 5.64
N ALA A 10 -21.49 3.43 6.36
CA ALA A 10 -20.51 4.12 7.20
C ALA A 10 -20.02 3.24 8.35
N TYR A 11 -20.87 2.44 8.95
CA TYR A 11 -20.49 1.45 9.97
C TYR A 11 -19.71 0.27 9.37
N SER A 12 -20.09 -0.17 8.18
CA SER A 12 -19.36 -1.16 7.40
C SER A 12 -18.02 -0.64 6.87
N SER A 13 -17.83 0.66 6.83
CA SER A 13 -16.60 1.30 6.34
C SER A 13 -15.38 1.02 7.23
N PHE A 14 -15.56 0.45 8.40
CA PHE A 14 -14.48 -0.12 9.18
C PHE A 14 -13.67 -1.14 8.38
N PHE A 15 -14.29 -1.79 7.40
CA PHE A 15 -13.67 -2.75 6.49
C PHE A 15 -12.86 -2.11 5.35
N TRP A 16 -13.05 -0.82 5.15
CA TRP A 16 -12.33 0.00 4.19
C TRP A 16 -11.18 0.77 4.84
N SER A 17 -10.95 0.56 6.13
CA SER A 17 -9.77 1.08 6.77
C SER A 17 -8.57 0.33 6.19
N LEU A 18 -8.01 0.85 5.13
CA LEU A 18 -6.74 0.44 4.56
C LEU A 18 -5.59 0.76 5.55
N GLY A 19 -5.82 0.47 6.79
CA GLY A 19 -4.91 0.28 7.91
C GLY A 19 -4.04 1.46 8.31
N THR A 20 -3.77 2.46 7.47
CA THR A 20 -2.77 3.46 7.80
C THR A 20 -3.12 4.88 7.45
N THR A 21 -2.51 5.79 8.20
CA THR A 21 -2.59 7.24 7.99
C THR A 21 -2.10 7.69 6.62
N SER A 22 -1.28 6.91 5.93
CA SER A 22 -0.77 7.25 4.60
C SER A 22 -1.85 7.39 3.55
N PHE A 23 -2.96 6.67 3.68
CA PHE A 23 -4.12 6.80 2.78
C PHE A 23 -5.12 7.89 3.19
N ARG A 24 -4.86 8.63 4.26
CA ARG A 24 -5.71 9.73 4.74
C ARG A 24 -5.23 11.10 4.30
N THR A 25 -4.15 11.20 3.57
CA THR A 25 -3.57 12.47 3.13
C THR A 25 -4.29 13.02 1.91
N LYS A 26 -4.28 14.34 1.74
CA LYS A 26 -4.85 15.03 0.57
C LYS A 26 -4.21 14.60 -0.76
N GLU A 27 -3.04 14.00 -0.71
CA GLU A 27 -2.21 13.60 -1.85
C GLU A 27 -2.27 12.09 -2.11
N PHE A 28 -3.34 11.45 -1.69
CA PHE A 28 -3.51 9.99 -1.75
C PHE A 28 -3.15 9.40 -3.13
N ASN A 29 -3.71 9.93 -4.20
CA ASN A 29 -3.50 9.39 -5.54
C ASN A 29 -2.06 9.60 -6.06
N CYS A 30 -1.51 10.80 -5.88
CA CYS A 30 -0.12 11.08 -6.25
C CYS A 30 0.90 10.31 -5.41
N SER A 31 0.50 9.84 -4.21
CA SER A 31 1.37 9.20 -3.26
C SER A 31 1.58 7.71 -3.55
N ILE A 32 0.58 7.01 -4.12
CA ILE A 32 0.65 5.56 -4.37
C ILE A 32 1.66 5.26 -5.48
N GLU A 33 1.53 5.87 -6.64
CA GLU A 33 2.40 5.66 -7.79
C GLU A 33 3.86 6.02 -7.46
N LYS A 34 4.07 7.13 -6.75
CA LYS A 34 5.39 7.54 -6.27
C LYS A 34 5.97 6.54 -5.27
N GLN A 35 5.15 5.98 -4.39
CA GLN A 35 5.60 4.95 -3.45
C GLN A 35 5.93 3.65 -4.16
N LEU A 36 5.14 3.25 -5.17
CA LEU A 36 5.44 2.07 -5.99
C LEU A 36 6.75 2.24 -6.75
N ALA A 37 6.96 3.40 -7.39
CA ALA A 37 8.21 3.73 -8.07
C ALA A 37 9.40 3.70 -7.09
N CYS A 38 9.24 4.31 -5.91
CA CYS A 38 10.27 4.32 -4.89
C CYS A 38 10.62 2.91 -4.40
N LEU A 39 9.64 2.03 -4.23
CA LEU A 39 9.87 0.63 -3.85
C LEU A 39 10.57 -0.14 -4.97
N ASP A 40 10.15 0.05 -6.21
CA ASP A 40 10.79 -0.62 -7.36
C ASP A 40 12.25 -0.20 -7.47
N ASP A 41 12.53 1.10 -7.43
CA ASP A 41 13.90 1.64 -7.42
C ASP A 41 14.72 1.08 -6.26
N PHE A 42 14.15 1.05 -5.04
CA PHE A 42 14.86 0.56 -3.86
C PHE A 42 15.28 -0.90 -3.99
N TRP A 43 14.38 -1.74 -4.53
CA TRP A 43 14.66 -3.17 -4.71
C TRP A 43 15.56 -3.46 -5.91
N ASN A 44 15.68 -2.53 -6.86
CA ASN A 44 16.61 -2.63 -8.00
C ASN A 44 18.05 -2.27 -7.64
N ILE A 45 18.30 -1.72 -6.45
CA ILE A 45 19.66 -1.53 -5.92
C ILE A 45 20.26 -2.91 -5.61
N PRO A 46 21.45 -3.26 -6.15
CA PRO A 46 22.05 -4.59 -6.00
C PRO A 46 22.15 -5.07 -4.55
N GLU A 47 22.53 -4.18 -3.63
CA GLU A 47 22.68 -4.47 -2.20
C GLU A 47 21.35 -4.79 -1.51
N ASN A 48 20.21 -4.35 -2.07
CA ASN A 48 18.89 -4.58 -1.55
C ASN A 48 18.18 -5.77 -2.22
N SER A 49 18.54 -6.08 -3.48
CA SER A 49 17.81 -7.02 -4.34
C SER A 49 17.61 -8.40 -3.72
N ASN A 50 18.57 -8.88 -2.95
CA ASN A 50 18.55 -10.18 -2.28
C ASN A 50 18.13 -10.11 -0.80
N GLN A 51 17.79 -8.91 -0.29
CA GLN A 51 17.37 -8.75 1.10
C GLN A 51 15.87 -9.06 1.25
N GLY A 52 15.48 -9.44 2.48
CA GLY A 52 14.09 -9.63 2.85
C GLY A 52 13.57 -8.46 3.67
N TRP A 53 12.26 -8.21 3.60
CA TRP A 53 11.61 -7.27 4.50
C TRP A 53 11.46 -7.91 5.89
N GLU A 54 12.16 -7.39 6.89
CA GLU A 54 12.24 -8.03 8.18
C GLU A 54 10.87 -8.13 8.88
N LYS A 55 10.50 -9.34 9.22
CA LYS A 55 9.30 -9.67 9.99
C LYS A 55 9.61 -10.01 11.47
N LYS A 56 10.87 -9.89 11.92
CA LYS A 56 11.29 -10.41 13.22
C LYS A 56 10.57 -9.70 14.37
N TYR A 57 9.73 -10.45 15.07
CA TYR A 57 9.35 -10.14 16.43
C TYR A 57 10.60 -10.33 17.29
N MET A 58 10.98 -9.28 17.97
CA MET A 58 12.12 -9.32 18.88
C MET A 58 11.71 -9.89 20.22
N ALA A 59 12.57 -10.67 20.82
CA ALA A 59 12.46 -10.99 22.23
C ALA A 59 12.59 -9.68 23.05
N PRO A 60 11.88 -9.55 24.19
CA PRO A 60 11.99 -8.39 25.04
C PRO A 60 13.47 -8.15 25.43
N GLY A 61 13.98 -6.93 25.18
CA GLY A 61 15.36 -6.54 25.51
C GLY A 61 16.39 -6.68 24.40
N GLN A 62 16.02 -7.21 23.22
CA GLN A 62 16.92 -7.20 22.04
C GLN A 62 16.64 -6.00 21.14
N ALA A 63 17.66 -5.22 20.81
CA ALA A 63 17.56 -4.19 19.79
C ALA A 63 17.31 -4.83 18.44
N GLY A 64 16.15 -4.48 17.79
CA GLY A 64 15.76 -5.04 16.51
C GLY A 64 16.66 -4.56 15.39
N ILE A 65 17.12 -5.49 14.59
CA ILE A 65 17.80 -5.17 13.34
C ILE A 65 16.69 -4.96 12.28
N TYR A 66 16.20 -3.73 12.19
CA TYR A 66 15.30 -3.30 11.11
C TYR A 66 16.09 -2.61 10.00
N GLU A 67 17.18 -3.21 9.59
CA GLU A 67 18.15 -2.59 8.69
C GLU A 67 17.51 -2.19 7.35
N ILE A 68 16.81 -3.11 6.70
CA ILE A 68 16.14 -2.84 5.41
C ILE A 68 15.05 -1.79 5.55
N LYS A 69 14.25 -1.84 6.62
CA LYS A 69 13.19 -0.83 6.87
C LYS A 69 13.77 0.55 7.12
N ASN A 70 14.87 0.63 7.85
CA ASN A 70 15.56 1.90 8.10
C ASN A 70 16.19 2.44 6.81
N ARG A 71 16.84 1.59 6.02
CA ARG A 71 17.39 1.97 4.70
C ARG A 71 16.30 2.45 3.75
N TYR A 72 15.16 1.76 3.72
CA TYR A 72 14.02 2.18 2.91
C TYR A 72 13.44 3.52 3.37
N TYR A 73 13.36 3.76 4.69
CA TYR A 73 12.94 5.05 5.21
C TYR A 73 13.85 6.18 4.75
N ASP A 74 15.17 6.02 4.87
CA ASP A 74 16.15 7.02 4.42
C ASP A 74 16.01 7.23 2.90
N PHE A 75 15.83 6.17 2.13
CA PHE A 75 15.62 6.23 0.70
C PHE A 75 14.34 7.00 0.31
N MET A 76 13.22 6.80 1.04
CA MET A 76 11.99 7.59 0.87
C MET A 76 12.22 9.07 1.22
N ARG A 77 12.94 9.34 2.31
CA ARG A 77 13.22 10.71 2.75
C ARG A 77 14.04 11.46 1.70
N ASP A 78 15.07 10.84 1.16
CA ASP A 78 15.92 11.44 0.13
C ASP A 78 15.13 11.76 -1.16
N ARG A 79 13.99 11.11 -1.38
CA ARG A 79 13.05 11.37 -2.48
C ARG A 79 11.87 12.29 -2.10
N GLY A 80 11.89 12.85 -0.90
CA GLY A 80 10.83 13.75 -0.42
C GLY A 80 9.48 13.09 -0.16
N LEU A 81 9.44 11.75 -0.03
CA LEU A 81 8.19 11.02 0.24
C LEU A 81 7.82 10.96 1.72
N THR A 82 8.72 11.36 2.59
CA THR A 82 8.50 11.47 4.03
C THR A 82 9.31 12.60 4.63
N THR A 83 8.74 13.24 5.65
CA THR A 83 9.38 14.33 6.42
C THR A 83 9.38 14.03 7.92
N GLY A 84 9.11 12.77 8.28
CA GLY A 84 8.91 12.37 9.68
C GLY A 84 10.19 12.37 10.52
N ASP A 85 10.02 12.22 11.83
CA ASP A 85 11.08 12.10 12.80
C ASP A 85 11.90 10.81 12.58
N ASP A 86 13.22 10.94 12.57
CA ASP A 86 14.17 9.87 12.35
C ASP A 86 14.21 8.82 13.48
N SER A 87 13.64 9.12 14.65
CA SER A 87 13.70 8.25 15.82
C SER A 87 12.98 6.90 15.63
N ILE A 88 12.03 6.80 14.68
CA ILE A 88 11.19 5.60 14.48
C ILE A 88 11.12 5.21 12.98
N LYS A 89 12.24 5.21 12.30
CA LYS A 89 12.35 4.95 10.84
C LYS A 89 11.62 3.70 10.37
N TYR A 90 11.86 2.56 11.01
CA TYR A 90 11.24 1.28 10.64
C TYR A 90 9.71 1.29 10.78
N LYS A 91 9.18 2.02 11.77
CA LYS A 91 7.74 2.16 11.97
C LYS A 91 7.12 2.98 10.84
N ALA A 92 7.73 4.11 10.51
CA ALA A 92 7.29 4.95 9.41
C ALA A 92 7.36 4.20 8.06
N ALA A 93 8.42 3.45 7.78
CA ALA A 93 8.53 2.61 6.61
C ALA A 93 7.38 1.59 6.52
N ARG A 94 7.07 0.91 7.63
CA ARG A 94 5.95 -0.04 7.70
C ARG A 94 4.60 0.64 7.49
N GLU A 95 4.36 1.78 8.15
CA GLU A 95 3.09 2.50 8.05
C GLU A 95 2.84 3.02 6.64
N LYS A 96 3.86 3.52 5.97
CA LYS A 96 3.75 4.01 4.59
C LYS A 96 3.48 2.90 3.58
N THR A 97 3.92 1.67 3.85
CA THR A 97 3.80 0.56 2.89
C THR A 97 2.65 -0.40 3.21
N SER A 98 2.10 -0.42 4.43
CA SER A 98 1.06 -1.38 4.82
C SER A 98 -0.19 -1.29 3.95
N GLY A 99 -0.64 -0.10 3.60
CA GLY A 99 -1.80 0.06 2.73
C GLY A 99 -1.57 -0.48 1.31
N LEU A 100 -0.34 -0.45 0.81
CA LEU A 100 0.00 -1.05 -0.48
C LEU A 100 -0.07 -2.59 -0.42
N VAL A 101 0.29 -3.19 0.73
CA VAL A 101 0.10 -4.62 0.99
C VAL A 101 -1.39 -4.95 1.03
N ASP A 102 -2.17 -4.17 1.77
CA ASP A 102 -3.61 -4.38 1.92
C ASP A 102 -4.33 -4.30 0.56
N LEU A 103 -3.93 -3.38 -0.31
CA LEU A 103 -4.43 -3.27 -1.68
C LEU A 103 -3.90 -4.38 -2.62
N GLY A 104 -2.94 -5.20 -2.18
CA GLY A 104 -2.31 -6.21 -3.01
C GLY A 104 -1.43 -5.65 -4.13
N LEU A 105 -0.98 -4.40 -4.01
CA LEU A 105 -0.05 -3.76 -4.95
C LEU A 105 1.39 -4.22 -4.72
N ILE A 106 1.70 -4.54 -3.48
CA ILE A 106 2.96 -5.19 -3.09
C ILE A 106 2.66 -6.46 -2.27
N ASN A 107 3.59 -7.39 -2.27
CA ASN A 107 3.48 -8.62 -1.50
C ASN A 107 4.01 -8.43 -0.06
N GLU A 108 3.96 -9.48 0.75
CA GLU A 108 4.44 -9.46 2.13
C GLU A 108 5.95 -9.17 2.28
N ASN A 109 6.73 -9.37 1.23
CA ASN A 109 8.15 -9.00 1.18
C ASN A 109 8.35 -7.57 0.63
N HIS A 110 7.27 -6.81 0.50
CA HIS A 110 7.25 -5.43 0.02
C HIS A 110 7.80 -5.26 -1.41
N ARG A 111 7.69 -6.31 -2.24
CA ARG A 111 8.00 -6.25 -3.67
C ARG A 111 6.71 -6.05 -4.46
N LEU A 112 6.82 -5.34 -5.58
CA LEU A 112 5.68 -5.09 -6.44
C LEU A 112 5.06 -6.40 -6.93
N THR A 113 3.75 -6.52 -6.81
CA THR A 113 2.96 -7.57 -7.46
C THR A 113 2.78 -7.25 -8.95
N ALA A 114 2.21 -8.17 -9.71
CA ALA A 114 1.83 -7.89 -11.11
C ALA A 114 0.89 -6.68 -11.21
N VAL A 115 -0.04 -6.53 -10.25
CA VAL A 115 -0.96 -5.38 -10.20
C VAL A 115 -0.22 -4.09 -9.88
N GLY A 116 0.68 -4.11 -8.90
CA GLY A 116 1.51 -2.94 -8.57
C GLY A 116 2.38 -2.49 -9.75
N ARG A 117 2.99 -3.43 -10.48
CA ARG A 117 3.73 -3.11 -11.72
C ARG A 117 2.82 -2.53 -12.80
N HIS A 118 1.61 -3.06 -12.95
CA HIS A 118 0.66 -2.54 -13.93
C HIS A 118 0.26 -1.08 -13.63
N ILE A 119 -0.03 -0.74 -12.38
CA ILE A 119 -0.27 0.65 -11.95
C ILE A 119 0.95 1.53 -12.24
N LEU A 120 2.15 1.05 -11.92
CA LEU A 120 3.38 1.79 -12.18
C LEU A 120 3.58 2.03 -13.68
N THR A 121 3.30 1.03 -14.52
CA THR A 121 3.37 1.17 -15.99
C THR A 121 2.37 2.21 -16.51
N ILE A 122 1.12 2.20 -16.03
CA ILE A 122 0.11 3.22 -16.39
C ILE A 122 0.64 4.62 -16.05
N SER A 123 1.16 4.79 -14.84
CA SER A 123 1.70 6.07 -14.37
C SER A 123 2.90 6.54 -15.20
N GLN A 124 3.83 5.63 -15.52
CA GLN A 124 5.03 5.96 -16.30
C GLN A 124 4.72 6.27 -17.77
N SER A 125 3.70 5.63 -18.34
CA SER A 125 3.26 5.89 -19.73
C SER A 125 2.29 7.04 -19.85
N GLU A 126 1.78 7.58 -18.73
CA GLU A 126 0.72 8.59 -18.67
C GLU A 126 -0.55 8.17 -19.45
N ASP A 127 -0.74 6.86 -19.66
CA ASP A 127 -1.90 6.31 -20.36
C ASP A 127 -3.07 6.07 -19.41
N TYR A 128 -3.77 7.15 -19.10
CA TYR A 128 -4.99 7.14 -18.27
C TYR A 128 -6.27 7.03 -19.11
N SER A 129 -6.20 6.52 -20.32
CA SER A 129 -7.38 6.35 -21.18
C SER A 129 -8.50 5.57 -20.51
N SER A 130 -9.76 5.88 -20.84
CA SER A 130 -10.96 5.23 -20.28
C SER A 130 -11.55 4.23 -21.28
N ASP A 131 -10.78 3.19 -21.60
CA ASP A 131 -11.14 2.15 -22.57
C ASP A 131 -11.90 0.95 -21.95
N ASN A 132 -12.46 1.14 -20.77
CA ASN A 132 -13.24 0.12 -20.04
C ASN A 132 -14.74 0.47 -20.00
N GLN A 133 -15.57 -0.53 -19.70
CA GLN A 133 -17.03 -0.39 -19.68
C GLN A 133 -17.55 0.64 -18.66
N LEU A 134 -16.78 1.01 -17.65
CA LEU A 134 -17.15 2.01 -16.65
C LEU A 134 -16.77 3.44 -17.07
N LEU A 135 -16.06 3.59 -18.19
CA LEU A 135 -15.55 4.89 -18.67
C LEU A 135 -14.74 5.67 -17.63
N ILE A 136 -14.06 4.96 -16.76
CA ILE A 136 -13.12 5.52 -15.77
C ILE A 136 -11.68 5.33 -16.25
N SER A 137 -10.73 6.09 -15.70
CA SER A 137 -9.32 5.95 -16.05
C SER A 137 -8.77 4.55 -15.74
N LYS A 138 -7.75 4.10 -16.47
CA LYS A 138 -7.16 2.75 -16.33
C LYS A 138 -6.71 2.46 -14.90
N ASP A 139 -6.02 3.40 -14.27
CA ASP A 139 -5.58 3.29 -12.88
C ASP A 139 -6.76 3.16 -11.91
N SER A 140 -7.78 4.02 -12.05
CA SER A 140 -9.01 3.95 -11.24
C SER A 140 -9.73 2.62 -11.40
N TYR A 141 -9.74 2.06 -12.61
CA TYR A 141 -10.33 0.73 -12.88
C TYR A 141 -9.55 -0.39 -12.18
N VAL A 142 -8.23 -0.32 -12.14
CA VAL A 142 -7.39 -1.28 -11.42
C VAL A 142 -7.61 -1.17 -9.91
N TYR A 143 -7.63 0.05 -9.36
CA TYR A 143 -7.93 0.28 -7.95
C TYR A 143 -9.31 -0.25 -7.55
N LEU A 144 -10.33 0.03 -8.34
CA LEU A 144 -11.69 -0.49 -8.10
C LEU A 144 -11.70 -2.02 -8.05
N LYS A 145 -11.03 -2.69 -8.98
CA LYS A 145 -10.93 -4.16 -8.96
C LYS A 145 -10.25 -4.69 -7.69
N GLN A 146 -9.20 -4.01 -7.22
CA GLN A 146 -8.52 -4.43 -5.98
C GLN A 146 -9.42 -4.24 -4.76
N LEU A 147 -10.12 -3.12 -4.66
CA LEU A 147 -11.09 -2.87 -3.60
C LEU A 147 -12.21 -3.90 -3.57
N LEU A 148 -12.76 -4.28 -4.72
CA LEU A 148 -13.78 -5.33 -4.83
C LEU A 148 -13.25 -6.71 -4.40
N LYS A 149 -11.99 -7.04 -4.69
CA LYS A 149 -11.36 -8.27 -4.22
C LYS A 149 -11.24 -8.30 -2.69
N LEU A 150 -10.81 -7.19 -2.08
CA LEU A 150 -10.74 -7.06 -0.62
C LEU A 150 -12.11 -7.29 0.01
N TYR A 151 -13.14 -6.65 -0.51
CA TYR A 151 -14.50 -6.81 -0.05
C TYR A 151 -14.99 -8.27 -0.15
N SER A 152 -14.76 -8.92 -1.28
CA SER A 152 -15.16 -10.31 -1.49
C SER A 152 -14.43 -11.29 -0.57
N HIS A 153 -13.13 -11.05 -0.33
CA HIS A 153 -12.32 -11.87 0.56
C HIS A 153 -12.75 -11.75 2.02
N TYR A 154 -13.11 -10.54 2.44
CA TYR A 154 -13.61 -10.27 3.77
C TYR A 154 -14.94 -10.98 4.03
N ASN A 155 -15.91 -10.87 3.11
CA ASN A 155 -17.21 -11.54 3.24
C ASN A 155 -17.09 -13.07 3.27
N LYS A 156 -16.12 -13.65 2.57
CA LYS A 156 -15.85 -15.08 2.67
C LYS A 156 -15.36 -15.49 4.05
N LYS A 157 -14.50 -14.68 4.70
CA LYS A 157 -14.03 -14.95 6.07
C LYS A 157 -15.14 -14.82 7.10
N GLN A 158 -16.07 -13.89 6.96
CA GLN A 158 -17.23 -13.78 7.87
C GLN A 158 -18.22 -14.93 7.72
N LYS A 159 -18.43 -15.47 6.51
CA LYS A 159 -19.33 -16.63 6.30
C LYS A 159 -18.83 -17.94 6.95
N ILE A 160 -17.57 -17.99 7.36
CA ILE A 160 -16.99 -19.15 8.07
C ILE A 160 -17.18 -19.05 9.60
N LEU A 161 -17.65 -17.90 10.10
CA LEU A 161 -17.86 -17.63 11.53
C LEU A 161 -19.34 -17.72 11.96
N TYR A 162 -20.24 -18.12 11.08
CA TYR A 162 -21.65 -18.48 11.31
C TYR A 162 -21.87 -19.90 10.69
#